data_aa167afc9d56240ebffdf7499afd39f3
#
_entry.id   aa167afc9d56240ebffdf7499afd39f3
#
_cell.length_a   1.000
_cell.length_b   1.000
_cell.length_c   1.000
_cell.angle_alpha   90.00
_cell.angle_beta   90.00
_cell.angle_gamma   90.00
#
_symmetry.space_group_name_H-M   'P 1'
#
loop_
_entity.id
_entity.type
_entity.pdbx_description
1 polymer ?
#
loop_
_entity_poly.entity_id
_entity_poly.type
_entity_poly.pdbx_seq_one_letter_code
_entity_poly.pdbx_strand_id
1 'polypeptide(L)'
;MLTDDNIRLAIKKAAKNKRKNNMRHRRLRYIGSHPDKYISIVRRWIIEFKPSNHRPIIINDGISAKKRKIIVPTVKEILVQHAIVLVLEPIISCRMYKHSYASIPGRGLHSGAKTVIRWLRHHPKQTKYCLKLDIRKFFESIDQDVLLSKLRKIIRDDKYYYCIEKVVRTAESGIPLGFVTSQWFANYLLTDLDHSSSRSLKQLIT
;
A
#
# COMPACT_ATOMS: atom_id res chain seq x y z
N MET A 1 -11.23 -8.59 -10.23
CA MET A 1 -11.31 -8.58 -8.75
C MET A 1 -12.31 -9.61 -8.20
N LEU A 2 -13.47 -9.81 -8.83
CA LEU A 2 -14.58 -10.62 -8.33
C LEU A 2 -14.51 -12.12 -8.69
N THR A 3 -13.43 -12.60 -9.32
CA THR A 3 -13.26 -14.04 -9.63
C THR A 3 -13.00 -14.82 -8.35
N ASP A 4 -13.44 -16.10 -8.31
CA ASP A 4 -13.26 -16.99 -7.16
C ASP A 4 -11.79 -17.12 -6.78
N ASP A 5 -10.90 -17.24 -7.75
CA ASP A 5 -9.46 -17.39 -7.52
C ASP A 5 -8.86 -16.15 -6.87
N ASN A 6 -9.25 -14.94 -7.34
CA ASN A 6 -8.77 -13.71 -6.71
C ASN A 6 -9.27 -13.59 -5.27
N ILE A 7 -10.54 -13.92 -5.02
CA ILE A 7 -11.12 -13.86 -3.67
C ILE A 7 -10.48 -14.93 -2.76
N ARG A 8 -10.30 -16.14 -3.26
CA ARG A 8 -9.61 -17.22 -2.52
C ARG A 8 -8.18 -16.83 -2.15
N LEU A 9 -7.45 -16.23 -3.08
CA LEU A 9 -6.10 -15.74 -2.84
C LEU A 9 -6.07 -14.57 -1.86
N ALA A 10 -7.02 -13.63 -1.95
CA ALA A 10 -7.18 -12.53 -1.02
C ALA A 10 -7.41 -13.04 0.41
N ILE A 11 -8.28 -14.02 0.59
CA ILE A 11 -8.55 -14.67 1.87
C ILE A 11 -7.26 -15.30 2.43
N LYS A 12 -6.53 -16.07 1.63
CA LYS A 12 -5.26 -16.70 2.03
C LYS A 12 -4.20 -15.66 2.41
N LYS A 13 -4.03 -14.61 1.61
CA LYS A 13 -3.08 -13.51 1.92
C LYS A 13 -3.49 -12.77 3.20
N ALA A 14 -4.77 -12.49 3.40
CA ALA A 14 -5.29 -11.82 4.60
C ALA A 14 -5.07 -12.64 5.88
N ALA A 15 -5.15 -13.96 5.79
CA ALA A 15 -4.97 -14.88 6.92
C ALA A 15 -3.49 -15.15 7.27
N LYS A 16 -2.56 -14.91 6.33
CA LYS A 16 -1.14 -15.21 6.50
C LYS A 16 -0.53 -14.42 7.68
N ASN A 17 0.30 -15.10 8.48
CA ASN A 17 1.07 -14.50 9.59
C ASN A 17 0.21 -13.81 10.68
N LYS A 18 -1.04 -14.22 10.88
CA LYS A 18 -1.90 -13.65 11.91
C LYS A 18 -1.65 -14.29 13.29
N ARG A 19 -1.44 -13.45 14.31
CA ARG A 19 -1.17 -13.88 15.70
C ARG A 19 -2.40 -14.56 16.33
N LYS A 20 -2.17 -15.54 17.21
CA LYS A 20 -3.25 -16.29 17.88
C LYS A 20 -4.05 -15.45 18.89
N ASN A 21 -3.42 -14.51 19.55
CA ASN A 21 -3.95 -13.79 20.73
C ASN A 21 -4.86 -12.60 20.40
N ASN A 22 -5.19 -12.37 19.12
CA ASN A 22 -6.05 -11.28 18.70
C ASN A 22 -7.31 -11.84 18.05
N MET A 23 -8.50 -11.45 18.54
CA MET A 23 -9.79 -11.97 18.05
C MET A 23 -9.99 -11.76 16.54
N ARG A 24 -9.63 -10.58 16.01
CA ARG A 24 -9.69 -10.29 14.58
C ARG A 24 -8.76 -11.22 13.79
N HIS A 25 -7.55 -11.47 14.29
CA HIS A 25 -6.60 -12.40 13.66
C HIS A 25 -7.09 -13.85 13.73
N ARG A 26 -7.72 -14.26 14.82
CA ARG A 26 -8.35 -15.59 14.94
C ARG A 26 -9.44 -15.76 13.88
N ARG A 27 -10.31 -14.75 13.71
CA ARG A 27 -11.37 -14.78 12.69
C ARG A 27 -10.81 -14.85 11.28
N LEU A 28 -9.75 -14.07 10.95
CA LEU A 28 -9.09 -14.15 9.65
C LEU A 28 -8.45 -15.52 9.40
N ARG A 29 -7.84 -16.12 10.41
CA ARG A 29 -7.29 -17.49 10.29
C ARG A 29 -8.37 -18.51 10.03
N TYR A 30 -9.49 -18.44 10.75
CA TYR A 30 -10.63 -19.33 10.53
C TYR A 30 -11.19 -19.20 9.11
N ILE A 31 -11.37 -17.99 8.62
CA ILE A 31 -11.79 -17.73 7.24
C ILE A 31 -10.74 -18.29 6.26
N GLY A 32 -9.46 -18.12 6.55
CA GLY A 32 -8.35 -18.61 5.74
C GLY A 32 -8.25 -20.13 5.66
N SER A 33 -8.69 -20.86 6.69
CA SER A 33 -8.76 -22.33 6.67
C SER A 33 -10.01 -22.89 5.96
N HIS A 34 -11.01 -22.03 5.69
CA HIS A 34 -12.26 -22.43 5.00
C HIS A 34 -12.60 -21.44 3.85
N PRO A 35 -11.67 -21.16 2.92
CA PRO A 35 -11.83 -20.07 1.96
C PRO A 35 -13.09 -20.23 1.10
N ASP A 36 -13.40 -21.44 0.66
CA ASP A 36 -14.51 -21.69 -0.26
C ASP A 36 -15.89 -21.35 0.34
N LYS A 37 -16.06 -21.55 1.65
CA LYS A 37 -17.27 -21.14 2.38
C LYS A 37 -17.48 -19.63 2.39
N TYR A 38 -16.41 -18.84 2.20
CA TYR A 38 -16.47 -17.40 2.33
C TYR A 38 -16.37 -16.64 0.99
N ILE A 39 -16.19 -17.32 -0.14
CA ILE A 39 -16.06 -16.67 -1.45
C ILE A 39 -17.29 -15.80 -1.77
N SER A 40 -18.50 -16.36 -1.65
CA SER A 40 -19.75 -15.63 -1.93
C SER A 40 -19.97 -14.46 -0.97
N ILE A 41 -19.63 -14.64 0.29
CA ILE A 41 -19.73 -13.59 1.32
C ILE A 41 -18.76 -12.46 1.03
N VAL A 42 -17.50 -12.77 0.74
CA VAL A 42 -16.46 -11.76 0.43
C VAL A 42 -16.80 -11.04 -0.87
N ARG A 43 -17.30 -11.77 -1.89
CA ARG A 43 -17.77 -11.15 -3.14
C ARG A 43 -18.85 -10.10 -2.89
N ARG A 44 -19.85 -10.43 -2.09
CA ARG A 44 -20.89 -9.48 -1.68
C ARG A 44 -20.30 -8.28 -0.91
N TRP A 45 -19.36 -8.51 0.00
CA TRP A 45 -18.68 -7.44 0.72
C TRP A 45 -17.90 -6.49 -0.19
N ILE A 46 -17.34 -6.99 -1.30
CA ILE A 46 -16.66 -6.16 -2.30
C ILE A 46 -17.68 -5.31 -3.08
N ILE A 47 -18.77 -5.94 -3.54
CA ILE A 47 -19.80 -5.26 -4.34
C ILE A 47 -20.50 -4.17 -3.52
N GLU A 48 -20.90 -4.53 -2.30
CA GLU A 48 -21.63 -3.66 -1.37
C GLU A 48 -20.67 -2.95 -0.39
N PHE A 49 -19.43 -2.68 -0.81
CA PHE A 49 -18.45 -2.15 0.12
C PHE A 49 -18.88 -0.78 0.66
N LYS A 50 -18.99 -0.71 1.99
CA LYS A 50 -19.12 0.52 2.76
C LYS A 50 -18.06 0.49 3.85
N PRO A 51 -17.22 1.53 3.94
CA PRO A 51 -16.27 1.67 5.04
C PRO A 51 -16.99 1.69 6.38
N SER A 52 -16.36 1.13 7.40
CA SER A 52 -16.84 1.24 8.78
C SER A 52 -16.52 2.63 9.32
N ASN A 53 -17.31 3.09 10.29
CA ASN A 53 -16.95 4.28 11.04
C ASN A 53 -15.80 3.94 11.99
N HIS A 54 -14.61 4.46 11.70
CA HIS A 54 -13.40 4.16 12.46
C HIS A 54 -13.08 5.25 13.46
N ARG A 55 -12.81 4.83 14.70
CA ARG A 55 -12.12 5.70 15.66
C ARG A 55 -10.61 5.44 15.53
N PRO A 56 -9.80 6.44 15.13
CA PRO A 56 -8.36 6.27 15.08
C PRO A 56 -7.79 5.93 16.44
N ILE A 57 -6.86 4.99 16.49
CA ILE A 57 -6.06 4.72 17.69
C ILE A 57 -4.72 5.43 17.60
N ILE A 58 -4.22 5.90 18.72
CA ILE A 58 -2.89 6.51 18.81
C ILE A 58 -1.90 5.43 19.19
N ILE A 59 -0.88 5.22 18.38
CA ILE A 59 0.22 4.31 18.67
C ILE A 59 1.50 5.13 18.83
N ASN A 60 2.29 4.80 19.85
CA ASN A 60 3.64 5.33 19.98
C ASN A 60 4.59 4.52 19.08
N ASP A 61 5.35 5.22 18.26
CA ASP A 61 6.39 4.63 17.42
C ASP A 61 7.63 4.37 18.32
N GLY A 62 7.82 3.11 18.73
CA GLY A 62 8.61 2.64 19.86
C GLY A 62 9.96 3.33 20.18
N ILE A 63 10.69 3.86 19.18
CA ILE A 63 12.02 4.46 19.40
C ILE A 63 11.97 5.99 19.42
N SER A 64 11.03 6.63 18.73
CA SER A 64 11.05 8.09 18.50
C SER A 64 10.00 8.87 19.30
N ALA A 65 9.26 8.23 20.21
CA ALA A 65 8.13 8.81 20.96
C ALA A 65 7.06 9.53 20.06
N LYS A 66 7.12 9.36 18.75
CA LYS A 66 6.16 9.94 17.82
C LYS A 66 4.81 9.22 17.92
N LYS A 67 3.78 9.99 18.19
CA LYS A 67 2.40 9.50 18.19
C LYS A 67 1.89 9.44 16.75
N ARG A 68 1.35 8.29 16.34
CA ARG A 68 0.71 8.10 15.02
C ARG A 68 -0.75 7.73 15.19
N LYS A 69 -1.63 8.41 14.47
CA LYS A 69 -3.04 8.02 14.36
C LYS A 69 -3.15 6.89 13.33
N ILE A 70 -3.64 5.73 13.75
CA ILE A 70 -3.79 4.56 12.89
C ILE A 70 -5.27 4.17 12.84
N ILE A 71 -5.76 3.92 11.64
CA ILE A 71 -7.07 3.33 11.42
C ILE A 71 -6.91 1.80 11.42
N VAL A 72 -7.64 1.14 12.31
CA VAL A 72 -7.60 -0.31 12.43
C VAL A 72 -8.72 -0.93 11.58
N PRO A 73 -8.41 -1.56 10.44
CA PRO A 73 -9.43 -2.10 9.57
C PRO A 73 -10.16 -3.29 10.19
N THR A 74 -11.44 -3.44 9.90
CA THR A 74 -12.25 -4.60 10.25
C THR A 74 -11.85 -5.83 9.41
N VAL A 75 -12.34 -7.03 9.79
CA VAL A 75 -12.11 -8.25 8.99
C VAL A 75 -12.63 -8.11 7.57
N LYS A 76 -13.83 -7.52 7.39
CA LYS A 76 -14.42 -7.23 6.08
C LYS A 76 -13.48 -6.36 5.24
N GLU A 77 -13.02 -5.26 5.80
CA GLU A 77 -12.14 -4.31 5.10
C GLU A 77 -10.78 -4.92 4.75
N ILE A 78 -10.20 -5.70 5.64
CA ILE A 78 -8.94 -6.41 5.36
C ILE A 78 -9.10 -7.31 4.13
N LEU A 79 -10.18 -8.08 4.03
CA LEU A 79 -10.42 -8.98 2.92
C LEU A 79 -10.68 -8.22 1.61
N VAL A 80 -11.47 -7.14 1.66
CA VAL A 80 -11.70 -6.26 0.50
C VAL A 80 -10.40 -5.61 0.03
N GLN A 81 -9.60 -5.08 0.95
CA GLN A 81 -8.30 -4.46 0.61
C GLN A 81 -7.33 -5.46 -0.01
N HIS A 82 -7.26 -6.69 0.48
CA HIS A 82 -6.42 -7.72 -0.15
C HIS A 82 -6.92 -8.09 -1.55
N ALA A 83 -8.23 -8.13 -1.79
CA ALA A 83 -8.78 -8.35 -3.13
C ALA A 83 -8.45 -7.19 -4.08
N ILE A 84 -8.48 -5.95 -3.59
CA ILE A 84 -8.05 -4.77 -4.35
C ILE A 84 -6.55 -4.86 -4.67
N VAL A 85 -5.71 -5.10 -3.69
CA VAL A 85 -4.25 -5.12 -3.87
C VAL A 85 -3.82 -6.19 -4.86
N LEU A 86 -4.45 -7.36 -4.88
CA LEU A 86 -4.11 -8.42 -5.83
C LEU A 86 -4.26 -8.00 -7.30
N VAL A 87 -5.22 -7.14 -7.60
CA VAL A 87 -5.42 -6.58 -8.95
C VAL A 87 -4.51 -5.37 -9.19
N LEU A 88 -4.33 -4.54 -8.17
CA LEU A 88 -3.59 -3.28 -8.26
C LEU A 88 -2.08 -3.49 -8.30
N GLU A 89 -1.57 -4.44 -7.54
CA GLU A 89 -0.13 -4.74 -7.40
C GLU A 89 0.59 -4.91 -8.74
N PRO A 90 0.14 -5.78 -9.68
CA PRO A 90 0.81 -5.92 -10.97
C PRO A 90 0.72 -4.65 -11.82
N ILE A 91 -0.40 -3.92 -11.77
CA ILE A 91 -0.61 -2.69 -12.52
C ILE A 91 0.33 -1.57 -12.06
N ILE A 92 0.53 -1.43 -10.77
CA ILE A 92 1.40 -0.40 -10.19
C ILE A 92 2.87 -0.81 -10.27
N SER A 93 3.19 -2.07 -9.99
CA SER A 93 4.58 -2.56 -9.91
C SER A 93 5.37 -2.34 -11.20
N CYS A 94 4.74 -2.51 -12.37
CA CYS A 94 5.39 -2.29 -13.66
C CYS A 94 5.69 -0.80 -13.94
N ARG A 95 5.07 0.11 -13.21
CA ARG A 95 5.23 1.57 -13.34
C ARG A 95 6.20 2.16 -12.32
N MET A 96 6.50 1.41 -11.26
CA MET A 96 7.38 1.90 -10.20
C MET A 96 8.81 2.03 -10.67
N TYR A 97 9.47 3.08 -10.18
CA TYR A 97 10.89 3.26 -10.41
C TYR A 97 11.69 2.07 -9.86
N LYS A 98 12.72 1.65 -10.59
CA LYS A 98 13.51 0.45 -10.26
C LYS A 98 14.16 0.50 -8.86
N HIS A 99 14.44 1.70 -8.35
CA HIS A 99 15.04 1.92 -7.03
C HIS A 99 14.05 2.35 -5.95
N SER A 100 12.75 2.13 -6.17
CA SER A 100 11.75 2.21 -5.10
C SER A 100 11.77 0.93 -4.27
N TYR A 101 11.99 1.04 -2.96
CA TYR A 101 12.23 -0.12 -2.06
C TYR A 101 11.18 -0.25 -0.95
N ALA A 102 10.33 0.73 -0.75
CA ALA A 102 9.37 0.74 0.35
C ALA A 102 8.17 -0.15 0.06
N SER A 103 7.94 -1.16 0.90
CA SER A 103 6.73 -2.02 0.89
C SER A 103 6.42 -2.70 -0.45
N ILE A 104 7.44 -3.00 -1.24
CA ILE A 104 7.31 -3.71 -2.53
C ILE A 104 7.82 -5.14 -2.34
N PRO A 105 7.05 -6.16 -2.75
CA PRO A 105 7.51 -7.55 -2.71
C PRO A 105 8.84 -7.74 -3.45
N GLY A 106 9.77 -8.48 -2.85
CA GLY A 106 11.11 -8.70 -3.40
C GLY A 106 12.05 -7.49 -3.33
N ARG A 107 11.60 -6.33 -2.87
CA ARG A 107 12.39 -5.12 -2.63
C ARG A 107 12.21 -4.68 -1.19
N GLY A 108 13.26 -4.27 -0.52
CA GLY A 108 13.20 -3.84 0.88
C GLY A 108 14.48 -3.17 1.31
N LEU A 109 14.59 -2.84 2.59
CA LEU A 109 15.73 -2.13 3.18
C LEU A 109 17.09 -2.76 2.77
N HIS A 110 17.20 -4.08 2.88
CA HIS A 110 18.44 -4.77 2.51
C HIS A 110 18.79 -4.65 1.02
N SER A 111 17.78 -4.70 0.15
CA SER A 111 17.98 -4.52 -1.30
C SER A 111 18.41 -3.08 -1.62
N GLY A 112 17.78 -2.10 -0.98
CA GLY A 112 18.17 -0.69 -1.10
C GLY A 112 19.59 -0.44 -0.60
N ALA A 113 19.94 -0.94 0.59
CA ALA A 113 21.26 -0.82 1.16
C ALA A 113 22.35 -1.43 0.25
N LYS A 114 22.12 -2.64 -0.27
CA LYS A 114 23.04 -3.28 -1.24
C LYS A 114 23.26 -2.42 -2.49
N THR A 115 22.19 -1.77 -2.98
CA THR A 115 22.30 -0.89 -4.15
C THR A 115 23.13 0.36 -3.83
N VAL A 116 22.88 1.02 -2.69
CA VAL A 116 23.66 2.19 -2.27
C VAL A 116 25.15 1.81 -2.08
N ILE A 117 25.45 0.70 -1.38
CA ILE A 117 26.82 0.23 -1.20
C ILE A 117 27.51 -0.02 -2.55
N ARG A 118 26.79 -0.60 -3.52
CA ARG A 118 27.33 -0.81 -4.87
C ARG A 118 27.68 0.50 -5.55
N TRP A 119 26.81 1.51 -5.46
CA TRP A 119 27.08 2.84 -6.04
C TRP A 119 28.30 3.51 -5.39
N LEU A 120 28.39 3.49 -4.08
CA LEU A 120 29.53 4.04 -3.35
C LEU A 120 30.87 3.40 -3.76
N ARG A 121 30.86 2.07 -4.01
CA ARG A 121 32.08 1.33 -4.41
C ARG A 121 32.47 1.57 -5.85
N HIS A 122 31.50 1.58 -6.77
CA HIS A 122 31.78 1.62 -8.20
C HIS A 122 31.76 3.03 -8.82
N HIS A 123 31.16 4.00 -8.13
CA HIS A 123 31.02 5.36 -8.62
C HIS A 123 31.41 6.42 -7.56
N PRO A 124 32.65 6.36 -6.98
CA PRO A 124 33.04 7.23 -5.87
C PRO A 124 33.03 8.72 -6.23
N LYS A 125 33.33 9.06 -7.48
CA LYS A 125 33.29 10.46 -7.95
C LYS A 125 31.88 11.03 -8.01
N GLN A 126 30.89 10.21 -8.34
CA GLN A 126 29.48 10.60 -8.51
C GLN A 126 28.69 10.51 -7.19
N THR A 127 29.25 9.90 -6.17
CA THR A 127 28.59 9.69 -4.86
C THR A 127 29.22 10.50 -3.73
N LYS A 128 29.89 11.61 -4.06
CA LYS A 128 30.51 12.53 -3.08
C LYS A 128 29.48 13.18 -2.16
N TYR A 129 28.27 13.43 -2.66
CA TYR A 129 27.20 14.11 -1.94
C TYR A 129 25.98 13.23 -1.86
N CYS A 130 25.24 13.33 -0.76
CA CYS A 130 23.97 12.66 -0.56
C CYS A 130 22.92 13.68 -0.14
N LEU A 131 21.86 13.82 -0.93
CA LEU A 131 20.69 14.60 -0.57
C LEU A 131 19.64 13.66 0.03
N LYS A 132 19.30 13.88 1.30
CA LYS A 132 18.23 13.16 1.99
C LYS A 132 17.01 14.07 2.11
N LEU A 133 15.90 13.64 1.52
CA LEU A 133 14.62 14.33 1.59
C LEU A 133 13.62 13.46 2.35
N ASP A 134 12.68 14.09 3.07
CA ASP A 134 11.57 13.44 3.74
C ASP A 134 10.31 14.31 3.63
N ILE A 135 9.17 13.69 3.40
CA ILE A 135 7.89 14.39 3.31
C ILE A 135 7.22 14.36 4.68
N ARG A 136 7.06 15.54 5.26
CA ARG A 136 6.41 15.68 6.57
C ARG A 136 4.97 15.17 6.51
N LYS A 137 4.62 14.23 7.42
CA LYS A 137 3.28 13.66 7.54
C LYS A 137 2.70 13.13 6.22
N PHE A 138 3.53 12.46 5.41
CA PHE A 138 3.20 12.09 4.04
C PHE A 138 1.80 11.52 3.85
N PHE A 139 1.40 10.48 4.62
CA PHE A 139 0.09 9.86 4.48
C PHE A 139 -1.07 10.80 4.79
N GLU A 140 -0.90 11.72 5.74
CA GLU A 140 -1.90 12.71 6.15
C GLU A 140 -1.99 13.87 5.14
N SER A 141 -0.90 14.17 4.42
CA SER A 141 -0.79 15.28 3.46
C SER A 141 -1.16 14.93 2.03
N ILE A 142 -1.45 13.65 1.74
CA ILE A 142 -1.87 13.22 0.41
C ILE A 142 -3.24 13.84 0.08
N ASP A 143 -3.30 14.57 -1.03
CA ASP A 143 -4.56 15.01 -1.62
C ASP A 143 -5.28 13.79 -2.23
N GLN A 144 -6.49 13.52 -1.74
CA GLN A 144 -7.28 12.37 -2.17
C GLN A 144 -7.73 12.49 -3.63
N ASP A 145 -8.07 13.70 -4.11
CA ASP A 145 -8.56 13.91 -5.46
C ASP A 145 -7.43 13.79 -6.48
N VAL A 146 -6.24 14.29 -6.14
CA VAL A 146 -5.03 14.10 -6.94
C VAL A 146 -4.68 12.61 -7.04
N LEU A 147 -4.72 11.87 -5.93
CA LEU A 147 -4.48 10.43 -5.92
C LEU A 147 -5.52 9.68 -6.75
N LEU A 148 -6.79 9.98 -6.57
CA LEU A 148 -7.90 9.33 -7.29
C LEU A 148 -7.83 9.63 -8.79
N SER A 149 -7.57 10.88 -9.19
CA SER A 149 -7.33 11.25 -10.58
C SER A 149 -6.18 10.46 -11.20
N LYS A 150 -5.08 10.29 -10.47
CA LYS A 150 -3.94 9.50 -10.93
C LYS A 150 -4.28 8.02 -11.07
N LEU A 151 -5.00 7.45 -10.11
CA LEU A 151 -5.47 6.06 -10.15
C LEU A 151 -6.46 5.84 -11.30
N ARG A 152 -7.33 6.80 -11.60
CA ARG A 152 -8.27 6.72 -12.72
C ARG A 152 -7.60 6.51 -14.07
N LYS A 153 -6.42 7.06 -14.27
CA LYS A 153 -5.65 6.90 -15.52
C LYS A 153 -5.26 5.44 -15.80
N ILE A 154 -5.15 4.61 -14.77
CA ILE A 154 -4.74 3.19 -14.90
C ILE A 154 -5.87 2.21 -14.61
N ILE A 155 -6.97 2.67 -14.04
CA ILE A 155 -8.13 1.85 -13.68
C ILE A 155 -9.31 2.26 -14.56
N ARG A 156 -9.71 1.39 -15.49
CA ARG A 156 -10.82 1.64 -16.42
C ARG A 156 -12.17 1.13 -15.91
N ASP A 157 -12.18 0.09 -15.08
CA ASP A 157 -13.41 -0.52 -14.52
C ASP A 157 -13.99 0.39 -13.44
N ASP A 158 -15.21 0.89 -13.65
CA ASP A 158 -15.87 1.84 -12.77
C ASP A 158 -16.20 1.23 -11.40
N LYS A 159 -16.62 -0.02 -11.35
CA LYS A 159 -16.98 -0.69 -10.10
C LYS A 159 -15.73 -0.91 -9.22
N TYR A 160 -14.62 -1.27 -9.86
CA TYR A 160 -13.35 -1.41 -9.18
C TYR A 160 -12.82 -0.07 -8.68
N TYR A 161 -12.87 0.96 -9.53
CA TYR A 161 -12.48 2.32 -9.16
C TYR A 161 -13.31 2.86 -7.99
N TYR A 162 -14.63 2.71 -8.03
CA TYR A 162 -15.53 3.14 -6.96
C TYR A 162 -15.23 2.44 -5.62
N CYS A 163 -14.86 1.15 -5.65
CA CYS A 163 -14.43 0.45 -4.45
C CYS A 163 -13.14 1.05 -3.86
N ILE A 164 -12.18 1.41 -4.71
CA ILE A 164 -10.94 2.08 -4.31
C ILE A 164 -11.22 3.48 -3.73
N GLU A 165 -12.06 4.25 -4.39
CA GLU A 165 -12.46 5.58 -3.92
C GLU A 165 -13.02 5.52 -2.51
N LYS A 166 -13.93 4.59 -2.23
CA LYS A 166 -14.47 4.37 -0.87
C LYS A 166 -13.39 4.04 0.16
N VAL A 167 -12.37 3.28 -0.25
CA VAL A 167 -11.23 2.96 0.63
C VAL A 167 -10.38 4.20 0.90
N VAL A 168 -10.09 5.01 -0.11
CA VAL A 168 -9.32 6.25 0.03
C VAL A 168 -10.07 7.23 0.94
N ARG A 169 -11.36 7.41 0.69
CA ARG A 169 -12.24 8.34 1.44
C ARG A 169 -12.60 7.86 2.86
N THR A 170 -12.07 6.74 3.32
CA THR A 170 -12.23 6.29 4.72
C THR A 170 -11.53 7.23 5.71
N ALA A 171 -10.47 7.91 5.30
CA ALA A 171 -9.84 8.96 6.08
C ALA A 171 -10.47 10.33 5.77
N GLU A 172 -10.60 11.19 6.76
CA GLU A 172 -11.10 12.57 6.58
C GLU A 172 -10.14 13.41 5.72
N SER A 173 -8.84 13.18 5.88
CA SER A 173 -7.77 13.78 5.09
C SER A 173 -6.65 12.78 4.84
N GLY A 174 -5.92 12.93 3.75
CA GLY A 174 -4.88 11.99 3.38
C GLY A 174 -5.41 10.60 3.06
N ILE A 175 -4.61 9.58 3.36
CA ILE A 175 -4.99 8.17 3.18
C ILE A 175 -4.88 7.42 4.50
N PRO A 176 -5.73 6.39 4.72
CA PRO A 176 -5.84 5.73 6.03
C PRO A 176 -4.55 4.97 6.38
N LEU A 177 -3.80 5.46 7.36
CA LEU A 177 -2.64 4.76 7.90
C LEU A 177 -3.10 3.49 8.64
N GLY A 178 -2.57 2.34 8.25
CA GLY A 178 -2.95 1.01 8.75
C GLY A 178 -3.69 0.14 7.72
N PHE A 179 -4.07 0.71 6.58
CA PHE A 179 -4.63 -0.03 5.46
C PHE A 179 -3.52 -0.57 4.55
N VAL A 180 -3.65 -1.81 4.09
CA VAL A 180 -2.65 -2.42 3.19
C VAL A 180 -2.63 -1.74 1.81
N THR A 181 -3.75 -1.19 1.37
CA THR A 181 -3.87 -0.43 0.11
C THR A 181 -3.10 0.88 0.15
N SER A 182 -3.01 1.53 1.33
CA SER A 182 -2.39 2.85 1.46
C SER A 182 -0.91 2.87 1.07
N GLN A 183 -0.17 1.80 1.34
CA GLN A 183 1.23 1.70 0.91
C GLN A 183 1.35 1.70 -0.63
N TRP A 184 0.46 0.99 -1.31
CA TRP A 184 0.42 0.95 -2.77
C TRP A 184 0.02 2.29 -3.37
N PHE A 185 -0.95 2.97 -2.77
CA PHE A 185 -1.38 4.30 -3.20
C PHE A 185 -0.27 5.34 -3.02
N ALA A 186 0.39 5.35 -1.86
CA ALA A 186 1.50 6.24 -1.55
C ALA A 186 2.68 6.05 -2.52
N ASN A 187 3.08 4.81 -2.75
CA ASN A 187 4.15 4.50 -3.69
C ASN A 187 3.79 4.92 -5.12
N TYR A 188 2.54 4.64 -5.55
CA TYR A 188 2.10 5.03 -6.89
C TYR A 188 2.04 6.54 -7.07
N LEU A 189 1.62 7.28 -6.05
CA LEU A 189 1.57 8.74 -6.11
C LEU A 189 2.96 9.35 -6.39
N LEU A 190 4.01 8.82 -5.77
CA LEU A 190 5.39 9.32 -5.91
C LEU A 190 6.11 8.84 -7.18
N THR A 191 5.53 7.93 -7.95
CA THR A 191 6.20 7.32 -9.11
C THR A 191 6.73 8.36 -10.11
N ASP A 192 5.96 9.42 -10.41
CA ASP A 192 6.37 10.44 -11.37
C ASP A 192 7.53 11.29 -10.82
N LEU A 193 7.52 11.58 -9.52
CA LEU A 193 8.62 12.26 -8.84
C LEU A 193 9.90 11.41 -8.88
N ASP A 194 9.80 10.11 -8.58
CA ASP A 194 10.93 9.18 -8.63
C ASP A 194 11.57 9.13 -10.02
N HIS A 195 10.74 9.05 -11.06
CA HIS A 195 11.22 9.04 -12.46
C HIS A 195 11.82 10.39 -12.88
N SER A 196 11.22 11.51 -12.49
CA SER A 196 11.69 12.84 -12.82
C SER A 196 13.02 13.12 -12.13
N SER A 197 13.13 12.86 -10.84
CA SER A 197 14.36 13.04 -10.07
C SER A 197 15.51 12.23 -10.66
N SER A 198 15.24 10.98 -11.09
CA SER A 198 16.26 10.14 -11.75
C SER A 198 16.74 10.69 -13.10
N ARG A 199 15.87 11.37 -13.86
CA ARG A 199 16.25 12.00 -15.14
C ARG A 199 17.07 13.27 -14.92
N SER A 200 16.62 14.15 -14.04
CA SER A 200 17.32 15.40 -13.72
C SER A 200 18.71 15.16 -13.14
N LEU A 201 18.87 14.17 -12.25
CA LEU A 201 20.18 13.82 -11.70
C LEU A 201 21.13 13.28 -12.76
N LYS A 202 20.64 12.56 -13.78
CA LYS A 202 21.49 12.10 -14.90
C LYS A 202 21.99 13.27 -15.76
N GLN A 203 21.19 14.31 -15.97
CA GLN A 203 21.58 15.49 -16.74
C GLN A 203 22.62 16.36 -16.02
N LEU A 204 22.70 16.31 -14.69
CA LEU A 204 23.69 17.05 -13.91
C LEU A 204 25.05 16.33 -13.80
N ILE A 205 25.15 15.07 -14.25
CA ILE A 205 26.35 14.22 -14.13
C ILE A 205 27.02 13.99 -15.50
N THR A 206 26.37 14.38 -16.59
CA THR A 206 26.93 14.42 -17.95
C THR A 206 27.53 15.78 -18.26
#